data_57e6f56340645711ef445d83c9dc12e8
#
_entry.id   57e6f56340645711ef445d83c9dc12e8
#
_cell.length_a   1.000
_cell.length_b   1.000
_cell.length_c   1.000
_cell.angle_alpha   90.00
_cell.angle_beta   90.00
_cell.angle_gamma   90.00
#
_symmetry.space_group_name_H-M   'P 1'
#
loop_
_entity.id
_entity.type
_entity.pdbx_description
1 polymer ?
#
loop_
_entity_poly.entity_id
_entity_poly.type
_entity_poly.pdbx_seq_one_letter_code
_entity_poly.pdbx_strand_id
1 'polypeptide(L)'
;AVYRYDNETILKTYFAKDALPEIKQERENARKAFVLGINTAIPYGIVRVDDGYGTVTELLNAVSVTKLIRNNPDDMSQAAKFYIDMLKRIHAITVEDGEVPDMKETALAWADFVAPHLPAEQGKKLRNLIEAVPKRNTLMHGDYHTNNIMVQNGEPLLIDMDTLCMGHPVFELGSMFNAFIGYSE
;
A
#
# COMPACT_ATOMS: atom_id res chain seq x y z
N ALA A 1 9.76 -6.23 12.06
CA ALA A 1 10.29 -5.06 12.78
C ALA A 1 11.23 -4.26 11.88
N VAL A 2 11.44 -2.97 12.19
CA VAL A 2 12.30 -2.08 11.41
C VAL A 2 13.41 -1.56 12.30
N TYR A 3 14.65 -1.63 11.81
CA TYR A 3 15.85 -1.20 12.52
C TYR A 3 16.69 -0.28 11.64
N ARG A 4 17.40 0.65 12.23
CA ARG A 4 18.45 1.38 11.52
C ARG A 4 19.61 0.41 11.27
N TYR A 5 19.99 0.21 10.00
CA TYR A 5 21.07 -0.70 9.62
C TYR A 5 22.42 0.03 9.58
N ASP A 6 22.45 1.19 8.93
CA ASP A 6 23.59 2.10 8.90
C ASP A 6 23.13 3.57 8.78
N ASN A 7 24.00 4.46 8.28
CA ASN A 7 23.66 5.87 8.17
C ASN A 7 22.67 6.19 7.04
N GLU A 8 22.53 5.32 6.07
CA GLU A 8 21.75 5.53 4.84
C GLU A 8 20.65 4.48 4.63
N THR A 9 20.65 3.42 5.46
CA THR A 9 19.72 2.30 5.25
C THR A 9 19.01 1.86 6.53
N ILE A 10 17.84 1.25 6.32
CA ILE A 10 17.07 0.52 7.33
C ILE A 10 16.97 -0.96 6.96
N LEU A 11 16.80 -1.79 7.96
CA LEU A 11 16.53 -3.21 7.85
C LEU A 11 15.10 -3.49 8.34
N LYS A 12 14.21 -3.91 7.44
CA LYS A 12 12.88 -4.44 7.76
C LYS A 12 12.99 -5.96 7.90
N THR A 13 12.78 -6.52 9.10
CA THR A 13 12.82 -7.97 9.34
C THR A 13 11.43 -8.57 9.38
N TYR A 14 11.31 -9.80 8.89
CA TYR A 14 10.07 -10.56 8.80
C TYR A 14 10.14 -11.74 9.77
N PHE A 15 9.05 -11.96 10.51
CA PHE A 15 9.03 -13.01 11.56
C PHE A 15 8.73 -14.40 10.99
N ALA A 16 8.05 -14.50 9.85
CA ALA A 16 7.77 -15.78 9.22
C ALA A 16 9.04 -16.32 8.53
N LYS A 17 9.38 -17.58 8.80
CA LYS A 17 10.56 -18.23 8.22
C LYS A 17 10.47 -18.43 6.71
N ASP A 18 9.26 -18.49 6.20
CA ASP A 18 8.89 -18.68 4.78
C ASP A 18 8.52 -17.38 4.06
N ALA A 19 8.77 -16.23 4.67
CA ALA A 19 8.43 -14.91 4.12
C ALA A 19 9.23 -14.51 2.85
N LEU A 20 10.21 -15.30 2.42
CA LEU A 20 11.06 -14.94 1.27
C LEU A 20 10.30 -14.65 -0.04
N PRO A 21 9.23 -15.38 -0.42
CA PRO A 21 8.44 -15.04 -1.61
C PRO A 21 7.76 -13.67 -1.49
N GLU A 22 7.17 -13.36 -0.33
CA GLU A 22 6.49 -12.09 -0.04
C GLU A 22 7.49 -10.92 -0.08
N ILE A 23 8.66 -11.10 0.53
CA ILE A 23 9.75 -10.11 0.53
C ILE A 23 10.22 -9.82 -0.90
N LYS A 24 10.36 -10.85 -1.74
CA LYS A 24 10.73 -10.67 -3.15
C LYS A 24 9.65 -9.91 -3.90
N GLN A 25 8.38 -10.21 -3.64
CA GLN A 25 7.24 -9.53 -4.28
C GLN A 25 7.18 -8.06 -3.87
N GLU A 26 7.29 -7.74 -2.58
CA GLU A 26 7.33 -6.36 -2.09
C GLU A 26 8.46 -5.56 -2.76
N ARG A 27 9.66 -6.15 -2.85
CA ARG A 27 10.79 -5.53 -3.52
C ARG A 27 10.53 -5.27 -5.00
N GLU A 28 9.97 -6.23 -5.73
CA GLU A 28 9.64 -6.06 -7.15
C GLU A 28 8.52 -5.03 -7.34
N ASN A 29 7.55 -4.99 -6.46
CA ASN A 29 6.50 -3.97 -6.45
C ASN A 29 7.07 -2.56 -6.27
N ALA A 30 7.98 -2.37 -5.30
CA ALA A 30 8.65 -1.08 -5.09
C ALA A 30 9.47 -0.65 -6.33
N ARG A 31 10.17 -1.58 -6.97
CA ARG A 31 10.89 -1.31 -8.23
C ARG A 31 9.93 -0.93 -9.36
N LYS A 32 8.83 -1.65 -9.52
CA LYS A 32 7.79 -1.32 -10.52
C LYS A 32 7.21 0.07 -10.28
N ALA A 33 6.80 0.37 -9.05
CA ALA A 33 6.30 1.68 -8.69
C ALA A 33 7.30 2.79 -9.06
N PHE A 34 8.59 2.61 -8.73
CA PHE A 34 9.63 3.56 -9.06
C PHE A 34 9.79 3.75 -10.58
N VAL A 35 9.84 2.66 -11.36
CA VAL A 35 9.93 2.71 -12.82
C VAL A 35 8.72 3.41 -13.45
N LEU A 36 7.54 3.26 -12.85
CA LEU A 36 6.30 3.93 -13.26
C LEU A 36 6.22 5.40 -12.80
N GLY A 37 7.27 5.93 -12.16
CA GLY A 37 7.35 7.34 -11.76
C GLY A 37 6.73 7.64 -10.39
N ILE A 38 6.46 6.63 -9.58
CA ILE A 38 6.03 6.80 -8.19
C ILE A 38 7.27 6.85 -7.30
N ASN A 39 7.48 7.97 -6.62
CA ASN A 39 8.53 8.07 -5.63
C ASN A 39 8.28 7.09 -4.49
N THR A 40 9.26 6.25 -4.20
CA THR A 40 9.22 5.27 -3.10
C THR A 40 10.62 5.02 -2.56
N ALA A 41 10.73 4.46 -1.36
CA ALA A 41 12.02 4.05 -0.80
C ALA A 41 12.68 2.99 -1.68
N ILE A 42 13.97 3.15 -1.98
CA ILE A 42 14.70 2.25 -2.86
C ILE A 42 15.06 0.96 -2.11
N PRO A 43 14.58 -0.22 -2.58
CA PRO A 43 14.98 -1.49 -2.00
C PRO A 43 16.34 -1.94 -2.56
N TYR A 44 17.37 -1.98 -1.72
CA TYR A 44 18.72 -2.40 -2.12
C TYR A 44 18.87 -3.91 -2.21
N GLY A 45 18.42 -4.65 -1.19
CA GLY A 45 18.61 -6.08 -1.19
C GLY A 45 17.84 -6.83 -0.12
N ILE A 46 17.90 -8.16 -0.24
CA ILE A 46 17.38 -9.10 0.77
C ILE A 46 18.59 -9.70 1.49
N VAL A 47 18.56 -9.72 2.80
CA VAL A 47 19.59 -10.28 3.65
C VAL A 47 19.02 -11.37 4.55
N ARG A 48 19.88 -12.31 4.94
CA ARG A 48 19.52 -13.29 5.95
C ARG A 48 19.68 -12.68 7.34
N VAL A 49 18.70 -12.88 8.22
CA VAL A 49 18.69 -12.39 9.59
C VAL A 49 18.29 -13.57 10.49
N ASP A 50 19.21 -14.08 11.27
CA ASP A 50 19.02 -15.30 12.06
C ASP A 50 18.45 -16.46 11.20
N ASP A 51 17.29 -17.00 11.58
CA ASP A 51 16.59 -18.06 10.86
C ASP A 51 15.64 -17.55 9.74
N GLY A 52 15.52 -16.21 9.57
CA GLY A 52 14.60 -15.56 8.64
C GLY A 52 15.31 -14.66 7.64
N TYR A 53 14.58 -13.68 7.14
CA TYR A 53 15.04 -12.73 6.13
C TYR A 53 14.62 -11.30 6.48
N GLY A 54 15.34 -10.35 5.90
CA GLY A 54 14.99 -8.94 5.95
C GLY A 54 15.29 -8.22 4.64
N THR A 55 14.69 -7.06 4.47
CA THR A 55 14.94 -6.16 3.35
C THR A 55 15.77 -4.98 3.80
N VAL A 56 16.86 -4.70 3.11
CA VAL A 56 17.63 -3.46 3.28
C VAL A 56 17.07 -2.43 2.31
N THR A 57 16.61 -1.31 2.85
CA THR A 57 15.95 -0.25 2.10
C THR A 57 16.57 1.10 2.46
N GLU A 58 16.46 2.07 1.59
CA GLU A 58 16.87 3.45 1.84
C GLU A 58 16.29 3.99 3.14
N LEU A 59 17.13 4.66 3.95
CA LEU A 59 16.68 5.44 5.10
C LEU A 59 16.21 6.80 4.62
N LEU A 60 14.91 6.98 4.59
CA LEU A 60 14.31 8.25 4.20
C LEU A 60 14.45 9.30 5.30
N ASN A 61 14.97 10.48 4.97
CA ASN A 61 14.87 11.65 5.83
C ASN A 61 13.51 12.33 5.61
N ALA A 62 12.45 11.65 6.01
CA ALA A 62 11.08 11.99 5.71
C ALA A 62 10.18 11.91 6.94
N VAL A 63 9.03 12.55 6.86
CA VAL A 63 8.00 12.55 7.92
C VAL A 63 6.70 12.02 7.33
N SER A 64 6.01 11.10 8.02
CA SER A 64 4.71 10.63 7.56
C SER A 64 3.64 11.72 7.62
N VAL A 65 2.66 11.64 6.73
CA VAL A 65 1.49 12.54 6.74
C VAL A 65 0.77 12.47 8.08
N THR A 66 0.66 11.29 8.69
CA THR A 66 0.14 11.13 10.07
C THR A 66 0.90 11.99 11.07
N LYS A 67 2.23 12.00 11.01
CA LYS A 67 3.05 12.78 11.94
C LYS A 67 2.95 14.29 11.66
N LEU A 68 2.79 14.70 10.40
CA LEU A 68 2.51 16.09 10.04
C LEU A 68 1.21 16.57 10.68
N ILE A 69 0.12 15.79 10.56
CA ILE A 69 -1.19 16.10 11.15
C ILE A 69 -1.08 16.20 12.68
N ARG A 70 -0.39 15.25 13.33
CA ARG A 70 -0.22 15.27 14.80
C ARG A 70 0.61 16.43 15.31
N ASN A 71 1.65 16.82 14.56
CA ASN A 71 2.55 17.90 14.96
C ASN A 71 1.96 19.29 14.71
N ASN A 72 1.08 19.42 13.74
CA ASN A 72 0.43 20.69 13.37
C ASN A 72 -1.02 20.46 12.94
N PRO A 73 -1.93 20.21 13.90
CA PRO A 73 -3.35 19.97 13.60
C PRO A 73 -4.03 21.14 12.88
N ASP A 74 -3.52 22.35 13.06
CA ASP A 74 -4.07 23.57 12.43
C ASP A 74 -3.73 23.68 10.94
N ASP A 75 -2.73 22.92 10.46
CA ASP A 75 -2.31 22.90 9.04
C ASP A 75 -2.69 21.60 8.33
N MET A 76 -3.89 21.12 8.57
CA MET A 76 -4.41 19.91 7.89
C MET A 76 -4.50 20.08 6.38
N SER A 77 -4.63 21.30 5.87
CA SER A 77 -4.75 21.56 4.44
C SER A 77 -3.52 21.10 3.65
N GLN A 78 -2.33 21.33 4.19
CA GLN A 78 -1.08 20.90 3.54
C GLN A 78 -0.92 19.37 3.60
N ALA A 79 -1.25 18.74 4.72
CA ALA A 79 -1.23 17.29 4.86
C ALA A 79 -2.24 16.63 3.89
N ALA A 80 -3.46 17.17 3.82
CA ALA A 80 -4.47 16.71 2.88
C ALA A 80 -4.02 16.88 1.41
N LYS A 81 -3.32 17.96 1.10
CA LYS A 81 -2.77 18.19 -0.24
C LYS A 81 -1.76 17.10 -0.62
N PHE A 82 -0.79 16.77 0.23
CA PHE A 82 0.16 15.68 -0.02
C PHE A 82 -0.55 14.34 -0.23
N TYR A 83 -1.54 14.06 0.60
CA TYR A 83 -2.34 12.85 0.52
C TYR A 83 -3.08 12.74 -0.81
N ILE A 84 -3.80 13.79 -1.21
CA ILE A 84 -4.60 13.81 -2.45
C ILE A 84 -3.70 13.84 -3.70
N ASP A 85 -2.62 14.61 -3.69
CA ASP A 85 -1.72 14.72 -4.84
C ASP A 85 -1.05 13.38 -5.14
N MET A 86 -0.64 12.64 -4.10
CA MET A 86 -0.06 11.30 -4.30
C MET A 86 -1.10 10.30 -4.80
N LEU A 87 -2.33 10.33 -4.26
CA LEU A 87 -3.43 9.48 -4.75
C LEU A 87 -3.70 9.73 -6.25
N LYS A 88 -3.74 10.99 -6.66
CA LYS A 88 -3.93 11.35 -8.07
C LYS A 88 -2.77 10.89 -8.94
N ARG A 89 -1.54 10.96 -8.44
CA ARG A 89 -0.34 10.50 -9.18
C ARG A 89 -0.42 9.00 -9.45
N ILE A 90 -0.68 8.18 -8.43
CA ILE A 90 -0.75 6.73 -8.62
C ILE A 90 -1.96 6.33 -9.47
N HIS A 91 -3.12 6.94 -9.27
CA HIS A 91 -4.33 6.66 -10.05
C HIS A 91 -4.29 7.17 -11.51
N ALA A 92 -3.34 8.03 -11.86
CA ALA A 92 -3.12 8.43 -13.25
C ALA A 92 -2.39 7.37 -14.08
N ILE A 93 -1.82 6.35 -13.43
CA ILE A 93 -1.06 5.29 -14.08
C ILE A 93 -2.00 4.15 -14.44
N THR A 94 -1.88 3.68 -15.68
CA THR A 94 -2.53 2.45 -16.16
C THR A 94 -1.46 1.40 -16.43
N VAL A 95 -1.71 0.17 -16.03
CA VAL A 95 -0.79 -0.97 -16.20
C VAL A 95 -1.43 -2.05 -17.08
N GLU A 96 -0.60 -2.94 -17.62
CA GLU A 96 -1.08 -4.07 -18.41
C GLU A 96 -1.64 -5.18 -17.52
N ASP A 97 -2.54 -5.99 -18.06
CA ASP A 97 -3.10 -7.16 -17.37
C ASP A 97 -1.96 -8.11 -16.94
N GLY A 98 -1.93 -8.48 -15.67
CA GLY A 98 -0.93 -9.40 -15.12
C GLY A 98 0.39 -8.75 -14.66
N GLU A 99 0.59 -7.45 -14.85
CA GLU A 99 1.78 -6.76 -14.33
C GLU A 99 1.79 -6.67 -12.80
N VAL A 100 0.62 -6.48 -12.22
CA VAL A 100 0.35 -6.49 -10.77
C VAL A 100 -0.96 -7.24 -10.51
N PRO A 101 -1.23 -7.69 -9.26
CA PRO A 101 -2.49 -8.36 -8.92
C PRO A 101 -3.73 -7.52 -9.24
N ASP A 102 -4.80 -8.17 -9.70
CA ASP A 102 -6.10 -7.52 -9.91
C ASP A 102 -6.87 -7.50 -8.57
N MET A 103 -7.15 -6.30 -8.06
CA MET A 103 -7.87 -6.12 -6.81
C MET A 103 -9.30 -6.64 -6.88
N LYS A 104 -9.95 -6.63 -8.04
CA LYS A 104 -11.31 -7.19 -8.18
C LYS A 104 -11.30 -8.71 -7.97
N GLU A 105 -10.31 -9.41 -8.53
CA GLU A 105 -10.15 -10.85 -8.32
C GLU A 105 -9.88 -11.15 -6.84
N THR A 106 -8.99 -10.37 -6.22
CA THR A 106 -8.69 -10.47 -4.78
C THR A 106 -9.95 -10.23 -3.92
N ALA A 107 -10.72 -9.18 -4.22
CA ALA A 107 -11.94 -8.85 -3.50
C ALA A 107 -13.03 -9.93 -3.66
N LEU A 108 -13.13 -10.55 -4.84
CA LEU A 108 -14.04 -11.68 -5.05
C LEU A 108 -13.62 -12.91 -4.23
N ALA A 109 -12.33 -13.22 -4.17
CA ALA A 109 -11.82 -14.31 -3.33
C ALA A 109 -12.10 -14.04 -1.84
N TRP A 110 -11.93 -12.81 -1.36
CA TRP A 110 -12.30 -12.44 0.01
C TRP A 110 -13.80 -12.55 0.26
N ALA A 111 -14.63 -12.11 -0.70
CA ALA A 111 -16.08 -12.27 -0.59
C ALA A 111 -16.50 -13.73 -0.48
N ASP A 112 -15.90 -14.62 -1.28
CA ASP A 112 -16.15 -16.06 -1.23
C ASP A 112 -15.70 -16.68 0.10
N PHE A 113 -14.58 -16.23 0.66
CA PHE A 113 -14.10 -16.66 1.97
C PHE A 113 -15.02 -16.22 3.11
N VAL A 114 -15.56 -15.00 3.05
CA VAL A 114 -16.42 -14.43 4.10
C VAL A 114 -17.88 -14.91 3.98
N ALA A 115 -18.35 -15.22 2.77
CA ALA A 115 -19.75 -15.57 2.51
C ALA A 115 -20.33 -16.66 3.44
N PRO A 116 -19.62 -17.75 3.78
CA PRO A 116 -20.13 -18.76 4.70
C PRO A 116 -20.38 -18.26 6.13
N HIS A 117 -19.79 -17.12 6.51
CA HIS A 117 -19.91 -16.51 7.83
C HIS A 117 -20.99 -15.41 7.89
N LEU A 118 -21.66 -15.13 6.77
CA LEU A 118 -22.71 -14.15 6.63
C LEU A 118 -24.07 -14.81 6.40
N PRO A 119 -25.20 -14.12 6.71
CA PRO A 119 -26.50 -14.52 6.19
C PRO A 119 -26.44 -14.65 4.65
N ALA A 120 -27.02 -15.71 4.09
CA ALA A 120 -26.87 -16.08 2.68
C ALA A 120 -27.15 -14.91 1.70
N GLU A 121 -28.19 -14.12 1.96
CA GLU A 121 -28.53 -12.96 1.14
C GLU A 121 -27.47 -11.83 1.22
N GLN A 122 -26.80 -11.69 2.37
CA GLN A 122 -25.73 -10.70 2.52
C GLN A 122 -24.47 -11.12 1.78
N GLY A 123 -24.07 -12.39 1.87
CA GLY A 123 -22.95 -12.94 1.11
C GLY A 123 -23.14 -12.77 -0.39
N LYS A 124 -24.33 -13.14 -0.90
CA LYS A 124 -24.69 -12.94 -2.30
C LYS A 124 -24.68 -11.47 -2.72
N LYS A 125 -25.24 -10.59 -1.88
CA LYS A 125 -25.23 -9.13 -2.15
C LYS A 125 -23.82 -8.59 -2.22
N LEU A 126 -22.93 -8.98 -1.29
CA LEU A 126 -21.51 -8.57 -1.28
C LEU A 126 -20.83 -8.96 -2.60
N ARG A 127 -20.95 -10.22 -3.00
CA ARG A 127 -20.37 -10.72 -4.24
C ARG A 127 -20.88 -9.94 -5.46
N ASN A 128 -22.19 -9.76 -5.57
CA ASN A 128 -22.80 -9.04 -6.69
C ASN A 128 -22.34 -7.58 -6.76
N LEU A 129 -22.13 -6.90 -5.62
CA LEU A 129 -21.59 -5.55 -5.59
C LEU A 129 -20.17 -5.48 -6.15
N ILE A 130 -19.31 -6.45 -5.81
CA ILE A 130 -17.95 -6.52 -6.33
C ILE A 130 -17.96 -6.86 -7.82
N GLU A 131 -18.76 -7.82 -8.24
CA GLU A 131 -18.91 -8.19 -9.66
C GLU A 131 -19.37 -7.04 -10.54
N ALA A 132 -20.25 -6.18 -10.01
CA ALA A 132 -20.76 -5.01 -10.71
C ALA A 132 -19.73 -3.87 -10.89
N VAL A 133 -18.61 -3.90 -10.17
CA VAL A 133 -17.54 -2.90 -10.37
C VAL A 133 -16.92 -3.07 -11.75
N PRO A 134 -16.87 -2.02 -12.60
CA PRO A 134 -16.27 -2.12 -13.93
C PRO A 134 -14.78 -2.49 -13.85
N LYS A 135 -14.29 -3.25 -14.84
CA LYS A 135 -12.85 -3.51 -14.97
C LYS A 135 -12.10 -2.21 -15.26
N ARG A 136 -11.01 -1.99 -14.55
CA ARG A 136 -10.05 -0.91 -14.75
C ARG A 136 -8.66 -1.43 -14.43
N ASN A 137 -7.67 -0.90 -15.12
CA ASN A 137 -6.26 -1.24 -14.91
C ASN A 137 -5.51 -0.06 -14.27
N THR A 138 -6.21 0.71 -13.45
CA THR A 138 -5.60 1.82 -12.70
C THR A 138 -4.67 1.24 -11.64
N LEU A 139 -3.44 1.75 -11.58
CA LEU A 139 -2.49 1.37 -10.52
C LEU A 139 -2.99 1.91 -9.18
N MET A 140 -2.91 1.06 -8.15
CA MET A 140 -3.32 1.38 -6.78
C MET A 140 -2.27 0.88 -5.81
N HIS A 141 -2.17 1.53 -4.66
CA HIS A 141 -1.30 1.10 -3.57
C HIS A 141 -1.84 -0.15 -2.85
N GLY A 142 -3.17 -0.23 -2.70
CA GLY A 142 -3.86 -1.33 -2.02
C GLY A 142 -4.00 -1.15 -0.50
N ASP A 143 -3.07 -0.41 0.13
CA ASP A 143 -3.12 -0.03 1.56
C ASP A 143 -2.81 1.48 1.72
N TYR A 144 -3.64 2.32 1.07
CA TYR A 144 -3.41 3.75 0.98
C TYR A 144 -3.91 4.49 2.23
N HIS A 145 -2.99 4.81 3.14
CA HIS A 145 -3.29 5.56 4.37
C HIS A 145 -2.14 6.52 4.75
N THR A 146 -2.40 7.42 5.68
CA THR A 146 -1.50 8.53 6.03
C THR A 146 -0.14 8.12 6.59
N ASN A 147 0.01 6.89 7.12
CA ASN A 147 1.30 6.37 7.57
C ASN A 147 2.18 5.91 6.39
N ASN A 148 1.57 5.47 5.27
CA ASN A 148 2.28 4.98 4.09
C ASN A 148 2.67 6.12 3.12
N ILE A 149 2.30 7.36 3.45
CA ILE A 149 2.73 8.53 2.69
C ILE A 149 3.73 9.30 3.53
N MET A 150 4.95 9.37 3.04
CA MET A 150 6.03 10.14 3.62
C MET A 150 6.22 11.44 2.85
N VAL A 151 6.74 12.45 3.51
CA VAL A 151 7.10 13.74 2.87
C VAL A 151 8.57 14.00 3.11
N GLN A 152 9.33 14.13 2.03
CA GLN A 152 10.74 14.43 2.02
C GLN A 152 10.99 15.68 1.15
N ASN A 153 11.62 16.70 1.72
CA ASN A 153 11.91 17.95 1.01
C ASN A 153 10.68 18.62 0.34
N GLY A 154 9.50 18.47 0.96
CA GLY A 154 8.25 19.01 0.41
C GLY A 154 7.58 18.16 -0.68
N GLU A 155 8.15 17.00 -1.01
CA GLU A 155 7.58 16.07 -2.00
C GLU A 155 7.04 14.81 -1.32
N PRO A 156 5.82 14.35 -1.66
CA PRO A 156 5.29 13.10 -1.15
C PRO A 156 5.89 11.89 -1.86
N LEU A 157 6.06 10.80 -1.11
CA LEU A 157 6.47 9.50 -1.60
C LEU A 157 5.69 8.40 -0.87
N LEU A 158 5.57 7.23 -1.50
CA LEU A 158 4.91 6.06 -0.91
C LEU A 158 5.94 5.09 -0.33
N ILE A 159 5.54 4.39 0.73
CA ILE A 159 6.27 3.27 1.29
C ILE A 159 5.33 2.07 1.45
N ASP A 160 5.91 0.90 1.72
CA ASP A 160 5.15 -0.33 1.99
C ASP A 160 4.35 -0.81 0.77
N MET A 161 5.06 -1.15 -0.32
CA MET A 161 4.51 -1.50 -1.62
C MET A 161 4.08 -2.98 -1.75
N ASP A 162 3.91 -3.69 -0.65
CA ASP A 162 3.56 -5.12 -0.66
C ASP A 162 2.19 -5.40 -1.27
N THR A 163 1.25 -4.46 -1.13
CA THR A 163 -0.13 -4.54 -1.63
C THR A 163 -0.36 -3.89 -2.99
N LEU A 164 0.72 -3.47 -3.69
CA LEU A 164 0.61 -2.83 -5.01
C LEU A 164 -0.23 -3.68 -5.96
N CYS A 165 -1.26 -3.08 -6.54
CA CYS A 165 -2.25 -3.79 -7.35
C CYS A 165 -2.83 -2.90 -8.44
N MET A 166 -3.68 -3.46 -9.28
CA MET A 166 -4.49 -2.71 -10.24
C MET A 166 -5.97 -2.96 -10.03
N GLY A 167 -6.79 -2.03 -10.48
CA GLY A 167 -8.24 -2.20 -10.43
C GLY A 167 -9.01 -0.89 -10.59
N HIS A 168 -10.29 -0.94 -10.28
CA HIS A 168 -11.11 0.26 -10.21
C HIS A 168 -10.79 1.04 -8.93
N PRO A 169 -10.55 2.37 -8.98
CA PRO A 169 -10.20 3.20 -7.82
C PRO A 169 -11.15 3.08 -6.62
N VAL A 170 -12.38 2.61 -6.82
CA VAL A 170 -13.34 2.41 -5.73
C VAL A 170 -12.83 1.45 -4.65
N PHE A 171 -11.99 0.48 -5.01
CA PHE A 171 -11.41 -0.46 -4.03
C PHE A 171 -10.44 0.25 -3.09
N GLU A 172 -9.60 1.15 -3.60
CA GLU A 172 -8.71 1.93 -2.76
C GLU A 172 -9.46 2.96 -1.91
N LEU A 173 -10.47 3.62 -2.49
CA LEU A 173 -11.34 4.52 -1.73
C LEU A 173 -12.08 3.80 -0.61
N GLY A 174 -12.49 2.54 -0.82
CA GLY A 174 -13.09 1.70 0.22
C GLY A 174 -12.11 1.39 1.35
N SER A 175 -10.86 1.04 1.04
CA SER A 175 -9.80 0.83 2.02
C SER A 175 -9.48 2.11 2.80
N MET A 176 -9.35 3.25 2.10
CA MET A 176 -9.16 4.56 2.73
C MET A 176 -10.30 4.90 3.70
N PHE A 177 -11.56 4.71 3.28
CA PHE A 177 -12.72 4.95 4.15
C PHE A 177 -12.63 4.11 5.44
N ASN A 178 -12.30 2.83 5.32
CA ASN A 178 -12.12 1.95 6.46
C ASN A 178 -10.97 2.39 7.38
N ALA A 179 -9.84 2.82 6.80
CA ALA A 179 -8.69 3.32 7.57
C ALA A 179 -9.02 4.59 8.38
N PHE A 180 -9.84 5.49 7.83
CA PHE A 180 -10.22 6.72 8.54
C PHE A 180 -11.33 6.53 9.58
N ILE A 181 -12.25 5.60 9.37
CA ILE A 181 -13.41 5.41 10.25
C ILE A 181 -13.22 4.23 11.19
N GLY A 182 -12.60 3.14 10.73
CA GLY A 182 -12.40 1.93 11.50
C GLY A 182 -11.34 2.02 12.61
N TYR A 183 -10.42 3.00 12.53
CA TYR A 183 -9.35 3.22 13.52
C TYR A 183 -9.53 4.53 14.32
N SER A 184 -10.70 5.13 14.29
CA SER A 184 -10.99 6.39 14.98
C SER A 184 -11.51 6.21 16.42
N GLU A 185 -11.37 5.00 17.01
CA GLU A 185 -11.65 4.74 18.44
C GLU A 185 -10.40 4.81 19.31
#